data_38d4e9bf3124405ef32b70e23f35359c
#
_entry.id   38d4e9bf3124405ef32b70e23f35359c
#
_cell.length_a   1.000
_cell.length_b   1.000
_cell.length_c   1.000
_cell.angle_alpha   90.00
_cell.angle_beta   90.00
_cell.angle_gamma   90.00
#
_symmetry.space_group_name_H-M   'P 1'
#
loop_
_entity.id
_entity.type
_entity.pdbx_description
1 polymer ?
#
loop_
_entity_poly.entity_id
_entity_poly.type
_entity_poly.pdbx_seq_one_letter_code
_entity_poly.pdbx_strand_id
1 'polypeptide(L)'
;MQTTFNKTKTRVNRAFLLAATSAVMISSGILAPLSLAQAADKTTIKVGIISGEDEDVWREVVKQAAAKGLTVKPVVFNDYNQPNEALQNGEVDANAFQHQPFLDNQIKVNHYDIVRVGYTAVWPIGLYSKKVKTADELKEGAVIGVPNDPANEARGLILLQQSGVIKLKPGAGIFATTADIIENPRHVTIKELDSGIIGRSVPDLDAAIVNTDWALKSGLTAADRIAQEPVKGNPYNNFIAVKTENANAPWVKTLVAAYQNDDVKKVFDKVYKGT
;
A
#
# COMPACT_ATOMS: atom_id res chain seq x y z
N MET A 1 6.72 -50.35 -55.65
CA MET A 1 5.64 -50.19 -56.62
C MET A 1 5.48 -48.69 -56.78
N GLN A 2 6.14 -48.06 -57.78
CA GLN A 2 5.69 -47.84 -59.16
C GLN A 2 4.25 -47.34 -59.17
N THR A 3 3.89 -46.22 -59.73
CA THR A 3 4.13 -45.66 -61.09
C THR A 3 3.57 -44.22 -61.10
N THR A 4 4.29 -43.26 -61.54
CA THR A 4 4.51 -42.70 -62.89
C THR A 4 3.42 -41.78 -63.48
N PHE A 5 3.87 -40.59 -63.81
CA PHE A 5 3.62 -39.78 -65.05
C PHE A 5 2.20 -39.26 -65.38
N ASN A 6 2.01 -37.96 -65.61
CA ASN A 6 2.25 -37.46 -66.97
C ASN A 6 2.18 -35.94 -67.09
N LYS A 7 3.03 -35.40 -67.93
CA LYS A 7 3.08 -34.03 -68.48
C LYS A 7 2.03 -33.84 -69.53
N THR A 8 1.52 -32.61 -69.71
CA THR A 8 1.38 -32.08 -71.04
C THR A 8 1.46 -30.54 -71.10
N LYS A 9 2.30 -30.10 -72.03
CA LYS A 9 2.52 -28.71 -72.48
C LYS A 9 1.48 -28.32 -73.48
N THR A 10 1.22 -27.00 -73.64
CA THR A 10 1.16 -26.29 -74.95
C THR A 10 0.82 -24.80 -74.68
N ARG A 11 1.70 -23.84 -74.91
CA ARG A 11 1.93 -22.98 -76.08
C ARG A 11 0.63 -22.27 -76.58
N VAL A 12 0.57 -20.99 -76.90
CA VAL A 12 1.43 -19.96 -77.46
C VAL A 12 0.58 -18.67 -77.71
N ASN A 13 1.21 -17.49 -77.56
CA ASN A 13 1.07 -16.24 -78.32
C ASN A 13 -0.23 -15.42 -78.29
N ARG A 14 -0.19 -14.16 -77.97
CA ARG A 14 0.17 -13.00 -78.80
C ARG A 14 0.02 -11.68 -78.05
N ALA A 15 0.92 -10.83 -78.35
CA ALA A 15 1.02 -9.45 -77.92
C ALA A 15 -0.16 -8.57 -78.42
N PHE A 16 -0.54 -7.62 -77.55
CA PHE A 16 -1.06 -6.33 -78.02
C PHE A 16 -0.52 -5.23 -77.08
N LEU A 17 0.27 -4.35 -77.68
CA LEU A 17 0.65 -3.07 -77.16
C LEU A 17 -0.61 -2.20 -77.06
N LEU A 18 -0.82 -1.53 -75.92
CA LEU A 18 -1.50 -0.24 -75.90
C LEU A 18 -1.08 0.57 -74.69
N ALA A 19 -0.83 1.78 -75.00
CA ALA A 19 -0.21 2.89 -74.32
C ALA A 19 -0.55 3.13 -72.88
N ALA A 20 0.50 3.59 -72.20
CA ALA A 20 0.52 4.18 -70.88
C ALA A 20 -0.30 5.45 -70.72
N THR A 21 -1.04 5.55 -69.65
CA THR A 21 -1.29 6.84 -69.00
C THR A 21 -1.03 6.63 -67.50
N SER A 22 0.08 7.17 -67.10
CA SER A 22 0.50 7.22 -65.67
C SER A 22 -0.39 8.21 -64.94
N ALA A 23 -1.38 7.72 -64.21
CA ALA A 23 -2.09 8.50 -63.22
C ALA A 23 -1.29 8.41 -61.92
N VAL A 24 -0.49 9.45 -61.61
CA VAL A 24 0.10 9.66 -60.32
C VAL A 24 -1.03 9.94 -59.33
N MET A 25 -1.46 8.93 -58.57
CA MET A 25 -2.30 9.16 -57.40
C MET A 25 -1.38 9.66 -56.29
N ILE A 26 -1.41 10.97 -56.07
CA ILE A 26 -0.92 11.61 -54.86
C ILE A 26 -1.86 11.14 -53.74
N SER A 27 -1.49 10.07 -53.02
CA SER A 27 -2.14 9.71 -51.77
C SER A 27 -1.75 10.75 -50.73
N SER A 28 -2.60 11.77 -50.59
CA SER A 28 -2.56 12.68 -49.46
C SER A 28 -2.82 11.84 -48.21
N GLY A 29 -1.75 11.38 -47.59
CA GLY A 29 -1.78 10.78 -46.25
C GLY A 29 -2.36 11.80 -45.26
N ILE A 30 -3.63 11.65 -44.94
CA ILE A 30 -4.22 12.35 -43.81
C ILE A 30 -3.52 11.73 -42.57
N LEU A 31 -2.46 12.42 -42.11
CA LEU A 31 -1.95 12.23 -40.76
C LEU A 31 -3.10 12.66 -39.84
N ALA A 32 -3.94 11.72 -39.45
CA ALA A 32 -4.83 11.92 -38.32
C ALA A 32 -3.94 12.27 -37.14
N PRO A 33 -4.15 13.41 -36.45
CA PRO A 33 -3.44 13.67 -35.24
C PRO A 33 -3.76 12.51 -34.29
N LEU A 34 -2.75 11.76 -33.84
CA LEU A 34 -2.85 10.93 -32.66
C LEU A 34 -3.24 11.88 -31.51
N SER A 35 -4.53 12.04 -31.30
CA SER A 35 -5.06 12.61 -30.07
C SER A 35 -4.56 11.68 -28.98
N LEU A 36 -3.49 12.10 -28.28
CA LEU A 36 -3.24 11.63 -26.92
C LEU A 36 -4.56 11.86 -26.20
N ALA A 37 -5.34 10.80 -26.03
CA ALA A 37 -6.53 10.81 -25.20
C ALA A 37 -6.02 11.16 -23.80
N GLN A 38 -6.02 12.47 -23.49
CA GLN A 38 -5.79 12.96 -22.15
C GLN A 38 -6.93 12.35 -21.34
N ALA A 39 -6.58 11.43 -20.44
CA ALA A 39 -7.57 10.79 -19.59
C ALA A 39 -8.44 11.89 -19.00
N ALA A 40 -9.74 11.85 -19.28
CA ALA A 40 -10.67 12.86 -18.81
C ALA A 40 -10.48 13.01 -17.29
N ASP A 41 -10.32 14.24 -16.84
CA ASP A 41 -10.02 14.53 -15.43
C ASP A 41 -11.16 13.98 -14.56
N LYS A 42 -10.85 12.97 -13.76
CA LYS A 42 -11.84 12.36 -12.87
C LYS A 42 -12.28 13.40 -11.84
N THR A 43 -13.54 13.74 -11.82
CA THR A 43 -14.16 14.62 -10.81
C THR A 43 -14.73 13.85 -9.63
N THR A 44 -14.81 12.53 -9.73
CA THR A 44 -15.24 11.62 -8.65
C THR A 44 -14.28 10.46 -8.57
N ILE A 45 -13.75 10.20 -7.37
CA ILE A 45 -12.83 9.10 -7.08
C ILE A 45 -13.25 8.32 -5.84
N LYS A 46 -12.85 7.06 -5.77
CA LYS A 46 -12.94 6.22 -4.58
C LYS A 46 -11.58 6.09 -3.94
N VAL A 47 -11.50 6.19 -2.62
CA VAL A 47 -10.25 6.06 -1.86
C VAL A 47 -10.40 4.99 -0.80
N GLY A 48 -9.56 3.94 -0.86
CA GLY A 48 -9.47 2.89 0.15
C GLY A 48 -8.80 3.39 1.42
N ILE A 49 -9.46 3.22 2.56
CA ILE A 49 -8.98 3.62 3.89
C ILE A 49 -9.22 2.50 4.89
N ILE A 50 -8.57 2.52 6.05
CA ILE A 50 -8.85 1.57 7.12
C ILE A 50 -9.94 2.10 8.04
N SER A 51 -10.77 1.18 8.54
CA SER A 51 -11.86 1.52 9.48
C SER A 51 -11.34 2.01 10.82
N GLY A 52 -12.08 2.93 11.44
CA GLY A 52 -11.79 3.49 12.75
C GLY A 52 -11.58 5.00 12.71
N GLU A 53 -10.64 5.48 13.50
CA GLU A 53 -10.36 6.91 13.68
C GLU A 53 -10.02 7.63 12.38
N ASP A 54 -9.42 6.93 11.41
CA ASP A 54 -9.08 7.49 10.10
C ASP A 54 -10.32 7.92 9.31
N GLU A 55 -11.47 7.29 9.52
CA GLU A 55 -12.73 7.70 8.90
C GLU A 55 -13.12 9.15 9.25
N ASP A 56 -12.80 9.59 10.48
CA ASP A 56 -13.05 10.97 10.91
C ASP A 56 -12.13 11.96 10.18
N VAL A 57 -10.87 11.61 10.02
CA VAL A 57 -9.89 12.38 9.25
C VAL A 57 -10.34 12.48 7.79
N TRP A 58 -10.74 11.35 7.19
CA TRP A 58 -11.19 11.32 5.80
C TRP A 58 -12.50 12.06 5.55
N ARG A 59 -13.39 12.21 6.55
CA ARG A 59 -14.56 13.11 6.43
C ARG A 59 -14.14 14.57 6.17
N GLU A 60 -13.09 15.05 6.84
CA GLU A 60 -12.56 16.39 6.56
C GLU A 60 -11.86 16.44 5.20
N VAL A 61 -11.08 15.42 4.81
CA VAL A 61 -10.47 15.34 3.47
C VAL A 61 -11.52 15.41 2.37
N VAL A 62 -12.64 14.69 2.51
CA VAL A 62 -13.79 14.75 1.56
C VAL A 62 -14.30 16.17 1.40
N LYS A 63 -14.49 16.90 2.49
CA LYS A 63 -14.94 18.29 2.48
C LYS A 63 -13.92 19.21 1.79
N GLN A 64 -12.63 19.06 2.11
CA GLN A 64 -11.55 19.85 1.51
C GLN A 64 -11.38 19.57 0.01
N ALA A 65 -11.54 18.32 -0.41
CA ALA A 65 -11.52 17.92 -1.81
C ALA A 65 -12.71 18.49 -2.58
N ALA A 66 -13.93 18.43 -1.99
CA ALA A 66 -15.14 18.98 -2.60
C ALA A 66 -15.03 20.49 -2.85
N ALA A 67 -14.41 21.24 -1.92
CA ALA A 67 -14.14 22.67 -2.09
C ALA A 67 -13.18 22.97 -3.28
N LYS A 68 -12.46 21.97 -3.76
CA LYS A 68 -11.55 22.02 -4.91
C LYS A 68 -12.12 21.34 -6.17
N GLY A 69 -13.41 20.98 -6.17
CA GLY A 69 -14.11 20.37 -7.30
C GLY A 69 -13.89 18.85 -7.44
N LEU A 70 -13.32 18.18 -6.43
CA LEU A 70 -13.10 16.73 -6.44
C LEU A 70 -14.03 16.03 -5.43
N THR A 71 -14.92 15.17 -5.91
CA THR A 71 -15.75 14.32 -5.08
C THR A 71 -14.97 13.07 -4.67
N VAL A 72 -14.68 12.92 -3.38
CA VAL A 72 -14.00 11.75 -2.82
C VAL A 72 -15.02 10.86 -2.12
N LYS A 73 -15.01 9.55 -2.44
CA LYS A 73 -15.83 8.52 -1.80
C LYS A 73 -14.92 7.54 -1.06
N PRO A 74 -14.77 7.62 0.26
CA PRO A 74 -14.04 6.65 1.03
C PRO A 74 -14.66 5.25 0.90
N VAL A 75 -13.82 4.24 0.74
CA VAL A 75 -14.15 2.81 0.80
C VAL A 75 -13.39 2.23 1.98
N VAL A 76 -14.12 1.75 2.99
CA VAL A 76 -13.56 1.34 4.27
C VAL A 76 -13.19 -0.15 4.23
N PHE A 77 -11.95 -0.47 4.58
CA PHE A 77 -11.43 -1.83 4.70
C PHE A 77 -11.16 -2.19 6.16
N ASN A 78 -11.23 -3.48 6.49
CA ASN A 78 -11.03 -4.01 7.83
C ASN A 78 -9.77 -4.87 7.98
N ASP A 79 -8.89 -4.84 7.00
CA ASP A 79 -7.57 -5.50 7.00
C ASP A 79 -6.61 -4.75 6.08
N TYR A 80 -5.32 -5.12 6.10
CA TYR A 80 -4.29 -4.49 5.27
C TYR A 80 -4.07 -5.19 3.92
N ASN A 81 -4.69 -6.34 3.65
CA ASN A 81 -4.45 -7.10 2.42
C ASN A 81 -5.28 -6.59 1.25
N GLN A 82 -6.55 -6.27 1.50
CA GLN A 82 -7.52 -5.89 0.45
C GLN A 82 -7.27 -4.53 -0.23
N PRO A 83 -6.81 -3.45 0.44
CA PRO A 83 -6.77 -2.13 -0.21
C PRO A 83 -5.87 -2.04 -1.43
N ASN A 84 -4.73 -2.75 -1.47
CA ASN A 84 -3.85 -2.75 -2.64
C ASN A 84 -4.41 -3.61 -3.76
N GLU A 85 -5.05 -4.72 -3.46
CA GLU A 85 -5.75 -5.55 -4.43
C GLU A 85 -6.89 -4.77 -5.09
N ALA A 86 -7.73 -4.10 -4.28
CA ALA A 86 -8.82 -3.26 -4.76
C ALA A 86 -8.31 -2.10 -5.65
N LEU A 87 -7.16 -1.50 -5.30
CA LEU A 87 -6.52 -0.47 -6.14
C LEU A 87 -6.00 -1.05 -7.46
N GLN A 88 -5.32 -2.19 -7.41
CA GLN A 88 -4.82 -2.87 -8.62
C GLN A 88 -5.95 -3.23 -9.57
N ASN A 89 -7.08 -3.72 -9.04
CA ASN A 89 -8.25 -4.12 -9.79
C ASN A 89 -9.10 -2.92 -10.28
N GLY A 90 -8.80 -1.69 -9.82
CA GLY A 90 -9.57 -0.50 -10.17
C GLY A 90 -10.91 -0.36 -9.44
N GLU A 91 -11.12 -1.09 -8.36
CA GLU A 91 -12.29 -0.98 -7.49
C GLU A 91 -12.25 0.32 -6.68
N VAL A 92 -11.04 0.78 -6.36
CA VAL A 92 -10.74 2.12 -5.84
C VAL A 92 -9.71 2.81 -6.74
N ASP A 93 -9.67 4.14 -6.72
CA ASP A 93 -8.76 4.97 -7.54
C ASP A 93 -7.45 5.29 -6.80
N ALA A 94 -7.50 5.31 -5.49
CA ALA A 94 -6.37 5.49 -4.59
C ALA A 94 -6.58 4.70 -3.30
N ASN A 95 -5.52 4.51 -2.53
CA ASN A 95 -5.64 4.11 -1.13
C ASN A 95 -4.70 4.92 -0.24
N ALA A 96 -4.96 4.94 1.07
CA ALA A 96 -4.13 5.63 2.04
C ALA A 96 -4.19 4.88 3.37
N PHE A 97 -3.20 3.99 3.61
CA PHE A 97 -3.17 3.16 4.83
C PHE A 97 -1.78 2.60 5.14
N GLN A 98 -0.83 2.70 4.20
CA GLN A 98 0.40 1.92 4.19
C GLN A 98 1.66 2.78 4.18
N HIS A 99 2.77 2.21 4.63
CA HIS A 99 4.11 2.75 4.53
C HIS A 99 4.95 2.04 3.45
N GLN A 100 6.09 2.63 3.07
CA GLN A 100 6.86 2.15 1.92
C GLN A 100 7.32 0.69 2.06
N PRO A 101 7.90 0.20 3.18
CA PRO A 101 8.28 -1.21 3.27
C PRO A 101 7.13 -2.19 3.08
N PHE A 102 5.90 -1.83 3.50
CA PHE A 102 4.72 -2.65 3.26
C PHE A 102 4.37 -2.70 1.77
N LEU A 103 4.31 -1.55 1.11
CA LEU A 103 4.03 -1.48 -0.34
C LEU A 103 5.09 -2.23 -1.15
N ASP A 104 6.38 -2.06 -0.82
CA ASP A 104 7.47 -2.74 -1.53
C ASP A 104 7.34 -4.26 -1.45
N ASN A 105 6.96 -4.79 -0.27
CA ASN A 105 6.67 -6.22 -0.10
C ASN A 105 5.47 -6.65 -0.94
N GLN A 106 4.37 -5.89 -0.90
CA GLN A 106 3.16 -6.18 -1.68
C GLN A 106 3.43 -6.18 -3.19
N ILE A 107 4.21 -5.22 -3.68
CA ILE A 107 4.65 -5.17 -5.10
C ILE A 107 5.49 -6.41 -5.43
N LYS A 108 6.46 -6.75 -4.56
CA LYS A 108 7.35 -7.89 -4.78
C LYS A 108 6.58 -9.22 -4.89
N VAL A 109 5.57 -9.41 -4.05
CA VAL A 109 4.82 -10.67 -3.94
C VAL A 109 3.70 -10.76 -4.98
N ASN A 110 2.96 -9.68 -5.17
CA ASN A 110 1.73 -9.67 -5.97
C ASN A 110 1.90 -8.99 -7.34
N HIS A 111 3.09 -8.41 -7.63
CA HIS A 111 3.38 -7.70 -8.87
C HIS A 111 2.44 -6.51 -9.14
N TYR A 112 2.02 -5.81 -8.08
CA TYR A 112 1.16 -4.63 -8.21
C TYR A 112 1.87 -3.47 -8.90
N ASP A 113 1.16 -2.76 -9.75
CA ASP A 113 1.61 -1.54 -10.41
C ASP A 113 1.08 -0.30 -9.66
N ILE A 114 1.58 -0.09 -8.45
CA ILE A 114 1.12 0.92 -7.49
C ILE A 114 2.31 1.79 -7.07
N VAL A 115 2.07 3.09 -6.97
CA VAL A 115 3.08 4.08 -6.59
C VAL A 115 2.54 5.07 -5.57
N ARG A 116 3.42 5.51 -4.68
CA ARG A 116 3.16 6.61 -3.74
C ARG A 116 3.10 7.95 -4.46
N VAL A 117 2.12 8.80 -4.08
CA VAL A 117 1.94 10.15 -4.67
C VAL A 117 1.96 11.29 -3.65
N GLY A 118 1.74 11.03 -2.37
CA GLY A 118 1.77 12.06 -1.32
C GLY A 118 1.78 11.46 0.07
N TYR A 119 2.59 12.01 0.97
CA TYR A 119 2.61 11.56 2.37
C TYR A 119 1.35 12.00 3.11
N THR A 120 0.93 11.17 4.06
CA THR A 120 -0.17 11.43 4.99
C THR A 120 0.37 11.72 6.39
N ALA A 121 0.50 10.71 7.23
CA ALA A 121 0.99 10.85 8.59
C ALA A 121 1.89 9.66 8.98
N VAL A 122 2.52 9.72 10.14
CA VAL A 122 3.18 8.59 10.76
C VAL A 122 2.34 8.09 11.93
N TRP A 123 2.16 6.78 11.99
CA TRP A 123 1.53 6.10 13.12
C TRP A 123 2.57 5.19 13.77
N PRO A 124 3.19 5.62 14.88
CA PRO A 124 4.20 4.82 15.57
C PRO A 124 3.60 3.51 16.07
N ILE A 125 4.23 2.39 15.75
CA ILE A 125 3.80 1.09 16.30
C ILE A 125 4.15 1.02 17.79
N GLY A 126 3.31 0.36 18.58
CA GLY A 126 3.49 0.23 20.03
C GLY A 126 3.56 -1.22 20.50
N LEU A 127 4.25 -1.43 21.61
CA LEU A 127 4.19 -2.65 22.41
C LEU A 127 3.16 -2.43 23.54
N TYR A 128 2.13 -3.24 23.57
CA TYR A 128 1.01 -3.13 24.51
C TYR A 128 0.92 -4.33 25.44
N SER A 129 0.52 -4.11 26.69
CA SER A 129 0.26 -5.16 27.66
C SER A 129 -0.86 -4.75 28.63
N LYS A 130 -1.68 -5.72 29.03
CA LYS A 130 -2.61 -5.60 30.17
C LYS A 130 -2.04 -6.16 31.47
N LYS A 131 -0.86 -6.80 31.43
CA LYS A 131 -0.28 -7.54 32.54
C LYS A 131 0.91 -6.82 33.19
N VAL A 132 1.69 -6.05 32.41
CA VAL A 132 2.91 -5.35 32.87
C VAL A 132 2.88 -3.89 32.44
N LYS A 133 3.72 -3.06 33.06
CA LYS A 133 3.79 -1.60 32.80
C LYS A 133 5.04 -1.19 32.03
N THR A 134 6.05 -2.03 32.00
CA THR A 134 7.29 -1.81 31.24
C THR A 134 7.73 -3.10 30.56
N ALA A 135 8.54 -3.00 29.51
CA ALA A 135 9.09 -4.17 28.83
C ALA A 135 10.02 -5.00 29.76
N ASP A 136 10.64 -4.35 30.74
CA ASP A 136 11.53 -5.02 31.71
C ASP A 136 10.80 -5.94 32.69
N GLU A 137 9.50 -5.72 32.90
CA GLU A 137 8.66 -6.57 33.75
C GLU A 137 8.18 -7.85 33.05
N LEU A 138 8.45 -8.02 31.74
CA LEU A 138 8.13 -9.25 31.03
C LEU A 138 8.90 -10.42 31.63
N LYS A 139 8.16 -11.46 32.01
CA LYS A 139 8.71 -12.66 32.64
C LYS A 139 9.39 -13.58 31.66
N GLU A 140 10.18 -14.50 32.16
CA GLU A 140 10.73 -15.61 31.39
C GLU A 140 9.59 -16.42 30.75
N GLY A 141 9.76 -16.78 29.49
CA GLY A 141 8.75 -17.49 28.72
C GLY A 141 7.54 -16.66 28.28
N ALA A 142 7.56 -15.33 28.49
CA ALA A 142 6.46 -14.47 28.09
C ALA A 142 6.08 -14.65 26.61
N VAL A 143 4.77 -14.69 26.30
CA VAL A 143 4.25 -14.82 24.93
C VAL A 143 3.96 -13.43 24.39
N ILE A 144 4.66 -13.06 23.32
CA ILE A 144 4.55 -11.75 22.68
C ILE A 144 3.99 -11.89 21.27
N GLY A 145 2.84 -11.26 21.01
CA GLY A 145 2.26 -11.18 19.67
C GLY A 145 3.00 -10.18 18.78
N VAL A 146 3.22 -10.54 17.52
CA VAL A 146 3.73 -9.62 16.49
C VAL A 146 2.87 -9.73 15.23
N PRO A 147 2.75 -8.68 14.38
CA PRO A 147 2.10 -8.78 13.09
C PRO A 147 2.72 -9.88 12.22
N ASN A 148 1.90 -10.57 11.44
CA ASN A 148 2.34 -11.66 10.55
C ASN A 148 2.70 -11.20 9.13
N ASP A 149 2.52 -9.92 8.79
CA ASP A 149 3.03 -9.39 7.54
C ASP A 149 4.51 -9.03 7.69
N PRO A 150 5.38 -9.36 6.69
CA PRO A 150 6.82 -9.24 6.83
C PRO A 150 7.32 -7.83 7.19
N ALA A 151 6.60 -6.79 6.75
CA ALA A 151 7.03 -5.41 6.98
C ALA A 151 6.76 -4.96 8.43
N ASN A 152 5.57 -5.29 8.98
CA ASN A 152 5.24 -4.94 10.36
C ASN A 152 5.81 -5.96 11.37
N GLU A 153 6.04 -7.22 10.99
CA GLU A 153 6.83 -8.17 11.77
C GLU A 153 8.23 -7.62 12.04
N ALA A 154 8.96 -7.29 10.97
CA ALA A 154 10.32 -6.72 11.08
C ALA A 154 10.32 -5.44 11.95
N ARG A 155 9.35 -4.57 11.75
CA ARG A 155 9.15 -3.34 12.53
C ARG A 155 8.92 -3.64 14.01
N GLY A 156 8.09 -4.64 14.31
CA GLY A 156 7.82 -5.10 15.67
C GLY A 156 9.04 -5.71 16.34
N LEU A 157 9.80 -6.54 15.63
CA LEU A 157 11.04 -7.13 16.15
C LEU A 157 12.10 -6.06 16.45
N ILE A 158 12.19 -5.00 15.62
CA ILE A 158 13.06 -3.85 15.88
C ILE A 158 12.63 -3.13 17.17
N LEU A 159 11.34 -2.91 17.40
CA LEU A 159 10.84 -2.30 18.62
C LEU A 159 11.13 -3.18 19.86
N LEU A 160 10.98 -4.50 19.76
CA LEU A 160 11.35 -5.43 20.82
C LEU A 160 12.85 -5.37 21.14
N GLN A 161 13.71 -5.25 20.13
CA GLN A 161 15.15 -5.03 20.32
C GLN A 161 15.43 -3.69 21.02
N GLN A 162 14.80 -2.60 20.57
CA GLN A 162 14.95 -1.27 21.17
C GLN A 162 14.49 -1.24 22.64
N SER A 163 13.53 -2.12 22.96
CA SER A 163 12.99 -2.30 24.32
C SER A 163 13.81 -3.31 25.17
N GLY A 164 14.94 -3.82 24.68
CA GLY A 164 15.80 -4.74 25.41
C GLY A 164 15.21 -6.15 25.62
N VAL A 165 14.18 -6.52 24.88
CA VAL A 165 13.52 -7.83 24.99
C VAL A 165 14.29 -8.92 24.26
N ILE A 166 14.75 -8.61 23.05
CA ILE A 166 15.52 -9.51 22.15
C ILE A 166 16.69 -8.76 21.54
N LYS A 167 17.57 -9.49 20.86
CA LYS A 167 18.60 -8.91 19.99
C LYS A 167 18.57 -9.58 18.62
N LEU A 168 18.56 -8.76 17.60
CA LEU A 168 18.61 -9.19 16.21
C LEU A 168 20.05 -9.24 15.71
N LYS A 169 20.33 -10.07 14.72
CA LYS A 169 21.62 -10.10 14.05
C LYS A 169 21.95 -8.73 13.43
N PRO A 170 23.23 -8.33 13.39
CA PRO A 170 23.63 -7.09 12.74
C PRO A 170 23.16 -7.05 11.29
N GLY A 171 22.54 -5.91 10.87
CA GLY A 171 22.08 -5.69 9.51
C GLY A 171 20.73 -6.30 9.14
N ALA A 172 20.00 -6.97 10.04
CA ALA A 172 18.66 -7.48 9.78
C ALA A 172 17.69 -6.35 9.34
N GLY A 173 17.68 -5.21 10.06
CA GLY A 173 16.95 -3.99 9.65
C GLY A 173 15.46 -4.24 9.33
N ILE A 174 14.97 -3.51 8.34
CA ILE A 174 13.54 -3.56 7.91
C ILE A 174 13.12 -4.89 7.26
N PHE A 175 14.00 -5.86 7.18
CA PHE A 175 13.74 -7.21 6.67
C PHE A 175 13.90 -8.28 7.76
N ALA A 176 14.01 -7.86 9.04
CA ALA A 176 14.17 -8.79 10.15
C ALA A 176 13.01 -9.78 10.23
N THR A 177 13.33 -11.02 10.55
CA THR A 177 12.39 -12.11 10.82
C THR A 177 12.69 -12.72 12.19
N THR A 178 11.81 -13.57 12.72
CA THR A 178 12.06 -14.29 13.97
C THR A 178 13.34 -15.15 13.92
N ALA A 179 13.76 -15.61 12.72
CA ALA A 179 15.03 -16.35 12.53
C ALA A 179 16.29 -15.47 12.72
N ASP A 180 16.11 -14.15 12.76
CA ASP A 180 17.23 -13.21 12.96
C ASP A 180 17.48 -12.88 14.43
N ILE A 181 16.71 -13.45 15.36
CA ILE A 181 16.90 -13.30 16.81
C ILE A 181 18.13 -14.10 17.24
N ILE A 182 19.17 -13.40 17.69
CA ILE A 182 20.44 -14.02 18.16
C ILE A 182 20.57 -14.03 19.70
N GLU A 183 19.83 -13.18 20.40
CA GLU A 183 19.74 -13.23 21.86
C GLU A 183 18.25 -13.08 22.28
N ASN A 184 17.84 -13.93 23.18
CA ASN A 184 16.51 -13.95 23.79
C ASN A 184 16.67 -14.30 25.28
N PRO A 185 17.14 -13.38 26.11
CA PRO A 185 17.57 -13.67 27.47
C PRO A 185 16.42 -14.10 28.41
N ARG A 186 15.18 -13.75 28.05
CA ARG A 186 13.97 -14.14 28.82
C ARG A 186 13.22 -15.30 28.15
N HIS A 187 13.78 -15.93 27.12
CA HIS A 187 13.15 -17.02 26.39
C HIS A 187 11.71 -16.70 25.96
N VAL A 188 11.45 -15.43 25.56
CA VAL A 188 10.12 -15.03 25.11
C VAL A 188 9.71 -15.81 23.85
N THR A 189 8.43 -16.16 23.76
CA THR A 189 7.86 -16.82 22.59
C THR A 189 7.22 -15.76 21.70
N ILE A 190 7.69 -15.63 20.47
CA ILE A 190 7.09 -14.74 19.47
C ILE A 190 5.94 -15.50 18.78
N LYS A 191 4.75 -14.89 18.77
CA LYS A 191 3.55 -15.42 18.13
C LYS A 191 3.10 -14.46 17.03
N GLU A 192 3.22 -14.89 15.79
CA GLU A 192 2.76 -14.13 14.62
C GLU A 192 1.23 -14.18 14.53
N LEU A 193 0.59 -13.02 14.41
CA LEU A 193 -0.86 -12.85 14.35
C LEU A 193 -1.22 -11.81 13.29
N ASP A 194 -2.39 -11.95 12.68
CA ASP A 194 -2.92 -10.94 11.77
C ASP A 194 -3.08 -9.58 12.47
N SER A 195 -2.66 -8.51 11.79
CA SER A 195 -2.68 -7.15 12.35
C SER A 195 -4.08 -6.71 12.78
N GLY A 196 -5.13 -7.11 12.07
CA GLY A 196 -6.53 -6.75 12.39
C GLY A 196 -7.10 -7.42 13.63
N ILE A 197 -6.46 -8.50 14.13
CA ILE A 197 -6.91 -9.22 15.33
C ILE A 197 -5.98 -9.07 16.53
N ILE A 198 -4.70 -8.73 16.31
CA ILE A 198 -3.66 -8.77 17.35
C ILE A 198 -3.98 -7.84 18.53
N GLY A 199 -4.57 -6.67 18.29
CA GLY A 199 -4.97 -5.74 19.36
C GLY A 199 -5.99 -6.36 20.33
N ARG A 200 -6.94 -7.13 19.82
CA ARG A 200 -7.94 -7.82 20.63
C ARG A 200 -7.38 -9.04 21.38
N SER A 201 -6.24 -9.55 20.92
CA SER A 201 -5.55 -10.69 21.56
C SER A 201 -4.66 -10.27 22.71
N VAL A 202 -4.41 -8.95 22.94
CA VAL A 202 -3.54 -8.45 24.00
C VAL A 202 -3.90 -8.98 25.40
N PRO A 203 -5.18 -9.12 25.81
CA PRO A 203 -5.51 -9.67 27.13
C PRO A 203 -5.04 -11.13 27.33
N ASP A 204 -4.95 -11.93 26.28
CA ASP A 204 -4.56 -13.33 26.32
C ASP A 204 -3.04 -13.53 26.23
N LEU A 205 -2.32 -12.51 25.78
CA LEU A 205 -0.86 -12.48 25.63
C LEU A 205 -0.19 -11.80 26.84
N ASP A 206 1.12 -11.92 26.95
CA ASP A 206 1.86 -11.14 27.92
C ASP A 206 2.15 -9.72 27.41
N ALA A 207 2.37 -9.58 26.10
CA ALA A 207 2.39 -8.31 25.39
C ALA A 207 2.11 -8.54 23.91
N ALA A 208 1.87 -7.47 23.16
CA ALA A 208 1.81 -7.55 21.70
C ALA A 208 2.24 -6.23 21.02
N ILE A 209 2.89 -6.38 19.90
CA ILE A 209 3.15 -5.28 18.96
C ILE A 209 1.87 -5.01 18.18
N VAL A 210 1.35 -3.79 18.27
CA VAL A 210 0.08 -3.43 17.62
C VAL A 210 0.24 -2.09 16.89
N ASN A 211 -0.22 -2.05 15.63
CA ASN A 211 -0.32 -0.80 14.87
C ASN A 211 -1.35 0.12 15.52
N THR A 212 -1.11 1.43 15.47
CA THR A 212 -1.90 2.44 16.22
C THR A 212 -3.40 2.39 15.92
N ASP A 213 -3.79 2.27 14.67
CA ASP A 213 -5.19 2.16 14.25
C ASP A 213 -5.88 0.92 14.85
N TRP A 214 -5.22 -0.24 14.81
CA TRP A 214 -5.74 -1.47 15.43
C TRP A 214 -5.70 -1.43 16.95
N ALA A 215 -4.74 -0.73 17.55
CA ALA A 215 -4.70 -0.53 19.00
C ALA A 215 -5.92 0.29 19.46
N LEU A 216 -6.19 1.43 18.82
CA LEU A 216 -7.33 2.28 19.12
C LEU A 216 -8.66 1.54 18.90
N LYS A 217 -8.82 0.87 17.75
CA LYS A 217 -10.00 0.08 17.43
C LYS A 217 -10.25 -1.07 18.42
N SER A 218 -9.20 -1.57 19.06
CA SER A 218 -9.27 -2.62 20.09
C SER A 218 -9.47 -2.07 21.51
N GLY A 219 -9.60 -0.74 21.67
CA GLY A 219 -9.76 -0.09 22.96
C GLY A 219 -8.48 -0.07 23.81
N LEU A 220 -7.31 -0.27 23.20
CA LEU A 220 -6.02 -0.08 23.88
C LEU A 220 -5.73 1.41 24.01
N THR A 221 -5.15 1.79 25.14
CA THR A 221 -4.87 3.18 25.51
C THR A 221 -3.39 3.42 25.71
N ALA A 222 -3.00 4.66 25.89
CA ALA A 222 -1.63 5.01 26.28
C ALA A 222 -1.20 4.35 27.61
N ALA A 223 -2.15 4.03 28.52
CA ALA A 223 -1.88 3.33 29.76
C ALA A 223 -1.53 1.84 29.60
N ASP A 224 -1.89 1.27 28.45
CA ASP A 224 -1.59 -0.13 28.09
C ASP A 224 -0.31 -0.25 27.27
N ARG A 225 0.22 0.88 26.77
CA ARG A 225 1.41 0.94 25.93
C ARG A 225 2.66 0.98 26.79
N ILE A 226 3.47 -0.06 26.71
CA ILE A 226 4.70 -0.23 27.51
C ILE A 226 5.97 0.16 26.75
N ALA A 227 5.91 0.26 25.42
CA ALA A 227 6.96 0.83 24.56
C ALA A 227 6.35 1.34 23.26
N GLN A 228 7.05 2.22 22.56
CA GLN A 228 6.61 2.79 21.27
C GLN A 228 7.82 3.23 20.44
N GLU A 229 7.68 3.16 19.11
CA GLU A 229 8.65 3.77 18.20
C GLU A 229 8.71 5.29 18.36
N PRO A 230 9.90 5.89 18.12
CA PRO A 230 10.00 7.34 18.06
C PRO A 230 9.22 7.89 16.85
N VAL A 231 8.57 9.04 17.03
CA VAL A 231 7.90 9.76 15.92
C VAL A 231 8.93 10.43 15.02
N LYS A 232 9.91 11.12 15.61
CA LYS A 232 10.94 11.86 14.89
C LYS A 232 11.91 10.90 14.19
N GLY A 233 12.05 11.06 12.87
CA GLY A 233 12.93 10.22 12.07
C GLY A 233 12.36 8.82 11.77
N ASN A 234 11.08 8.59 12.06
CA ASN A 234 10.42 7.33 11.77
C ASN A 234 10.34 7.11 10.24
N PRO A 235 10.84 5.99 9.69
CA PRO A 235 10.83 5.73 8.26
C PRO A 235 9.47 5.25 7.74
N TYR A 236 8.52 4.93 8.62
CA TYR A 236 7.24 4.34 8.29
C TYR A 236 6.14 5.37 8.08
N ASN A 237 6.48 6.51 7.42
CA ASN A 237 5.47 7.47 7.00
C ASN A 237 4.47 6.82 6.04
N ASN A 238 3.20 6.97 6.31
CA ASN A 238 2.16 6.52 5.43
C ASN A 238 1.93 7.53 4.30
N PHE A 239 1.18 7.11 3.29
CA PHE A 239 1.00 7.90 2.09
C PHE A 239 -0.29 7.54 1.33
N ILE A 240 -0.68 8.40 0.41
CA ILE A 240 -1.65 8.12 -0.63
C ILE A 240 -0.93 7.40 -1.76
N ALA A 241 -1.47 6.27 -2.20
CA ALA A 241 -0.99 5.49 -3.32
C ALA A 241 -2.06 5.39 -4.43
N VAL A 242 -1.60 5.31 -5.66
CA VAL A 242 -2.40 5.17 -6.87
C VAL A 242 -1.75 4.15 -7.81
N LYS A 243 -2.47 3.68 -8.83
CA LYS A 243 -1.82 2.96 -9.94
C LYS A 243 -0.85 3.88 -10.65
N THR A 244 0.29 3.35 -11.10
CA THR A 244 1.37 4.13 -11.73
C THR A 244 0.88 4.98 -12.90
N GLU A 245 -0.04 4.47 -13.71
CA GLU A 245 -0.67 5.20 -14.82
C GLU A 245 -1.36 6.52 -14.39
N ASN A 246 -1.83 6.59 -13.14
CA ASN A 246 -2.55 7.73 -12.58
C ASN A 246 -1.65 8.70 -11.78
N ALA A 247 -0.35 8.41 -11.64
CA ALA A 247 0.54 9.17 -10.74
C ALA A 247 0.57 10.68 -11.02
N ASN A 248 0.40 11.07 -12.29
CA ASN A 248 0.42 12.47 -12.74
C ASN A 248 -0.98 13.03 -13.06
N ALA A 249 -2.06 12.29 -12.77
CA ALA A 249 -3.41 12.76 -13.04
C ALA A 249 -3.73 14.03 -12.22
N PRO A 250 -4.46 15.02 -12.79
CA PRO A 250 -4.75 16.28 -12.09
C PRO A 250 -5.48 16.06 -10.76
N TRP A 251 -6.43 15.12 -10.69
CA TRP A 251 -7.15 14.80 -9.47
C TRP A 251 -6.24 14.31 -8.32
N VAL A 252 -5.10 13.69 -8.63
CA VAL A 252 -4.12 13.22 -7.62
C VAL A 252 -3.55 14.40 -6.86
N LYS A 253 -3.14 15.47 -7.55
CA LYS A 253 -2.64 16.70 -6.91
C LYS A 253 -3.70 17.33 -6.01
N THR A 254 -4.95 17.33 -6.49
CA THR A 254 -6.08 17.85 -5.71
C THR A 254 -6.33 17.02 -4.46
N LEU A 255 -6.29 15.68 -4.56
CA LEU A 255 -6.45 14.78 -3.42
C LEU A 255 -5.34 14.95 -2.39
N VAL A 256 -4.08 14.98 -2.82
CA VAL A 256 -2.93 15.20 -1.92
C VAL A 256 -3.05 16.55 -1.21
N ALA A 257 -3.37 17.63 -1.93
CA ALA A 257 -3.57 18.96 -1.35
C ALA A 257 -4.83 19.05 -0.46
N ALA A 258 -5.82 18.19 -0.66
CA ALA A 258 -6.98 18.09 0.22
C ALA A 258 -6.63 17.39 1.54
N TYR A 259 -5.72 16.41 1.51
CA TYR A 259 -5.24 15.76 2.74
C TYR A 259 -4.25 16.65 3.50
N GLN A 260 -3.28 17.23 2.79
CA GLN A 260 -2.16 18.00 3.37
C GLN A 260 -2.59 19.46 3.64
N ASN A 261 -3.52 19.68 4.56
CA ASN A 261 -3.91 21.02 4.98
C ASN A 261 -4.17 21.10 6.50
N ASP A 262 -4.22 22.33 7.01
CA ASP A 262 -4.31 22.59 8.45
C ASP A 262 -5.63 22.12 9.09
N ASP A 263 -6.74 22.10 8.35
CA ASP A 263 -8.02 21.67 8.92
C ASP A 263 -8.04 20.14 9.08
N VAL A 264 -7.48 19.39 8.12
CA VAL A 264 -7.27 17.93 8.25
C VAL A 264 -6.32 17.64 9.40
N LYS A 265 -5.22 18.41 9.52
CA LYS A 265 -4.28 18.27 10.64
C LYS A 265 -4.97 18.50 11.99
N LYS A 266 -5.83 19.50 12.14
CA LYS A 266 -6.59 19.75 13.38
C LYS A 266 -7.48 18.56 13.75
N VAL A 267 -8.17 17.97 12.74
CA VAL A 267 -8.98 16.76 12.98
C VAL A 267 -8.10 15.60 13.39
N PHE A 268 -6.98 15.38 12.70
CA PHE A 268 -6.02 14.35 13.02
C PHE A 268 -5.52 14.47 14.48
N ASP A 269 -5.05 15.66 14.88
CA ASP A 269 -4.56 15.93 16.24
C ASP A 269 -5.65 15.66 17.31
N LYS A 270 -6.91 15.98 16.99
CA LYS A 270 -8.05 15.74 17.88
C LYS A 270 -8.39 14.26 18.03
N VAL A 271 -8.36 13.52 16.92
CA VAL A 271 -8.79 12.12 16.85
C VAL A 271 -7.71 11.22 17.48
N TYR A 272 -6.45 11.40 17.09
CA TYR A 272 -5.34 10.58 17.54
C TYR A 272 -4.71 11.04 18.86
N LYS A 273 -5.03 12.24 19.36
CA LYS A 273 -4.61 12.76 20.69
C LYS A 273 -3.12 12.61 20.98
N GLY A 274 -2.26 12.72 19.95
CA GLY A 274 -0.81 12.57 20.10
C GLY A 274 -0.33 11.12 20.29
N THR A 275 -1.14 10.13 19.88
CA THR A 275 -0.73 8.71 19.86
C THR A 275 0.29 8.44 18.76
#